data_3176821d6829e25affaf92d1f73344da
#
_entry.id   3176821d6829e25affaf92d1f73344da
#
_cell.length_a   1.000
_cell.length_b   1.000
_cell.length_c   1.000
_cell.angle_alpha   90.00
_cell.angle_beta   90.00
_cell.angle_gamma   90.00
#
_symmetry.space_group_name_H-M   'P 1'
#
loop_
_entity.id
_entity.type
_entity.pdbx_description
1 polymer ?
#
loop_
_entity_poly.entity_id
_entity_poly.type
_entity_poly.pdbx_seq_one_letter_code
_entity_poly.pdbx_strand_id
1 'polypeptide(L)'
;MVIDDCWQEHHRLDEYNGGPWTKGNARFPDMKGLADKLEKKGVRPGIWVRLLLNEDENIPDEWRISYNDCLDPSHPDALAYIHKDIERICDWGYTLIKHDFSTFDLFGKWGFEANLRDNSMEKWHFYDQTKTSAEIVKMLYQEIYDASRSNNAVIIGCNTIGHLGAGLMHLNRTGDDTSGRIWERTRRMGVNTLAFRLPQHNTFYHIDADCVGIFGMIPWEKNRQWADVLAKSGTPLFVSAKPGVLNPEEFEELHQIMLRASEQKEHFVPLDWEEIDCPEVWGENGETITYDWFDNEGPTMDAAVEYYN
;
A
#
# COMPACT_ATOMS: atom_id res chain seq x y z
N MET A 1 -6.91 -12.17 -0.23
CA MET A 1 -7.14 -11.43 1.04
C MET A 1 -5.79 -11.03 1.59
N VAL A 2 -5.59 -9.76 1.95
CA VAL A 2 -4.34 -9.28 2.54
C VAL A 2 -4.53 -9.17 4.06
N ILE A 3 -3.58 -9.72 4.81
CA ILE A 3 -3.44 -9.48 6.24
C ILE A 3 -2.51 -8.28 6.35
N ASP A 4 -3.07 -7.14 6.74
CA ASP A 4 -2.33 -5.90 6.90
C ASP A 4 -1.56 -5.90 8.23
N ASP A 5 -0.95 -4.80 8.62
CA ASP A 5 -0.17 -4.66 9.85
C ASP A 5 -0.81 -5.33 11.10
N CYS A 6 -0.09 -5.48 12.17
CA CYS A 6 -0.50 -6.08 13.46
C CYS A 6 -0.51 -7.63 13.52
N TRP A 7 0.10 -8.35 12.58
CA TRP A 7 0.19 -9.82 12.65
C TRP A 7 1.49 -10.34 13.29
N GLN A 8 2.58 -9.58 13.18
CA GLN A 8 3.92 -9.97 13.59
C GLN A 8 4.10 -9.99 15.12
N GLU A 9 5.04 -10.81 15.59
CA GLU A 9 5.24 -11.12 17.02
C GLU A 9 5.51 -9.88 17.88
N HIS A 10 6.37 -8.98 17.43
CA HIS A 10 6.81 -7.83 18.22
C HIS A 10 5.94 -6.58 18.01
N HIS A 11 4.83 -6.70 17.27
CA HIS A 11 3.94 -5.57 17.06
C HIS A 11 3.44 -4.98 18.39
N ARG A 12 3.60 -3.69 18.55
CA ARG A 12 3.06 -2.88 19.64
C ARG A 12 2.26 -1.72 19.08
N LEU A 13 0.99 -1.66 19.44
CA LEU A 13 0.08 -0.63 18.93
C LEU A 13 0.64 0.76 19.25
N ASP A 14 0.69 1.63 18.22
CA ASP A 14 1.19 3.02 18.29
C ASP A 14 2.69 3.18 18.65
N GLU A 15 3.43 2.07 18.80
CA GLU A 15 4.83 2.13 19.18
C GLU A 15 5.75 1.46 18.16
N TYR A 16 5.40 0.27 17.66
CA TYR A 16 6.28 -0.52 16.82
C TYR A 16 5.52 -1.44 15.86
N ASN A 17 5.83 -1.35 14.56
CA ASN A 17 5.27 -2.19 13.52
C ASN A 17 6.33 -2.81 12.57
N GLY A 18 7.57 -2.96 13.02
CA GLY A 18 8.64 -3.65 12.30
C GLY A 18 8.71 -5.14 12.59
N GLY A 19 9.80 -5.77 12.10
CA GLY A 19 10.15 -7.17 12.36
C GLY A 19 10.67 -7.43 13.78
N PRO A 20 11.04 -8.66 14.08
CA PRO A 20 11.35 -9.74 13.14
C PRO A 20 10.13 -10.36 12.47
N TRP A 21 10.31 -10.79 11.22
CA TRP A 21 9.25 -11.38 10.38
C TRP A 21 9.21 -12.91 10.46
N THR A 22 9.63 -13.48 11.59
CA THR A 22 9.85 -14.91 11.76
C THR A 22 8.61 -15.69 12.17
N LYS A 23 7.64 -15.04 12.81
CA LYS A 23 6.39 -15.66 13.25
C LYS A 23 5.31 -14.60 13.55
N GLY A 24 4.08 -15.04 13.63
CA GLY A 24 2.96 -14.22 14.04
C GLY A 24 2.81 -14.11 15.57
N ASN A 25 2.00 -13.15 16.00
CA ASN A 25 1.67 -12.94 17.42
C ASN A 25 0.54 -13.90 17.88
N ALA A 26 0.05 -13.69 19.11
CA ALA A 26 -0.99 -14.53 19.70
C ALA A 26 -2.32 -14.56 18.93
N ARG A 27 -2.62 -13.53 18.11
CA ARG A 27 -3.79 -13.50 17.22
C ARG A 27 -3.56 -14.32 15.95
N PHE A 28 -2.31 -14.47 15.53
CA PHE A 28 -1.86 -15.13 14.31
C PHE A 28 -0.79 -16.20 14.61
N PRO A 29 -1.11 -17.20 15.46
CA PRO A 29 -0.09 -18.13 15.99
C PRO A 29 0.46 -19.10 14.94
N ASP A 30 -0.23 -19.27 13.82
CA ASP A 30 0.14 -20.19 12.73
C ASP A 30 -0.10 -19.52 11.38
N MET A 31 0.90 -18.79 10.91
CA MET A 31 0.84 -18.03 9.65
C MET A 31 0.72 -18.96 8.43
N LYS A 32 1.42 -20.08 8.44
CA LYS A 32 1.32 -21.08 7.37
C LYS A 32 -0.05 -21.73 7.33
N GLY A 33 -0.55 -22.19 8.48
CA GLY A 33 -1.87 -22.79 8.56
C GLY A 33 -3.01 -21.81 8.20
N LEU A 34 -2.79 -20.50 8.41
CA LEU A 34 -3.73 -19.48 7.96
C LEU A 34 -3.73 -19.34 6.43
N ALA A 35 -2.56 -19.29 5.80
CA ALA A 35 -2.43 -19.28 4.34
C ALA A 35 -3.11 -20.51 3.73
N ASP A 36 -2.83 -21.72 4.25
CA ASP A 36 -3.43 -22.99 3.80
C ASP A 36 -4.97 -22.97 3.93
N LYS A 37 -5.52 -22.34 4.99
CA LYS A 37 -6.97 -22.21 5.19
C LYS A 37 -7.63 -21.25 4.20
N LEU A 38 -6.95 -20.17 3.84
CA LEU A 38 -7.42 -19.22 2.82
C LEU A 38 -7.45 -19.88 1.45
N GLU A 39 -6.38 -20.56 1.08
CA GLU A 39 -6.29 -21.28 -0.19
C GLU A 39 -7.37 -22.36 -0.34
N LYS A 40 -7.61 -23.15 0.70
CA LYS A 40 -8.70 -24.16 0.72
C LYS A 40 -10.09 -23.54 0.52
N LYS A 41 -10.24 -22.24 0.77
CA LYS A 41 -11.47 -21.48 0.51
C LYS A 41 -11.49 -20.80 -0.85
N GLY A 42 -10.47 -21.02 -1.70
CA GLY A 42 -10.32 -20.35 -2.99
C GLY A 42 -9.86 -18.89 -2.89
N VAL A 43 -9.31 -18.48 -1.74
CA VAL A 43 -8.84 -17.13 -1.48
C VAL A 43 -7.32 -17.12 -1.46
N ARG A 44 -6.69 -16.38 -2.36
CA ARG A 44 -5.23 -16.20 -2.34
C ARG A 44 -4.80 -15.42 -1.09
N PRO A 45 -3.84 -15.94 -0.29
CA PRO A 45 -3.35 -15.25 0.89
C PRO A 45 -2.36 -14.14 0.51
N GLY A 46 -2.52 -12.98 1.12
CA GLY A 46 -1.60 -11.85 1.03
C GLY A 46 -1.19 -11.37 2.42
N ILE A 47 -0.06 -10.68 2.51
CA ILE A 47 0.53 -10.24 3.76
C ILE A 47 1.23 -8.88 3.60
N TRP A 48 1.16 -8.06 4.63
CA TRP A 48 1.88 -6.80 4.75
C TRP A 48 3.19 -6.99 5.52
N VAL A 49 4.23 -6.26 5.15
CA VAL A 49 5.53 -6.22 5.82
C VAL A 49 6.19 -4.84 5.72
N ARG A 50 6.97 -4.49 6.75
CA ARG A 50 7.87 -3.34 6.80
C ARG A 50 9.31 -3.86 6.93
N LEU A 51 9.89 -4.25 5.81
CA LEU A 51 11.09 -5.08 5.74
C LEU A 51 12.35 -4.47 6.35
N LEU A 52 12.46 -3.14 6.35
CA LEU A 52 13.66 -2.46 6.81
C LEU A 52 13.70 -2.28 8.33
N LEU A 53 12.57 -1.95 8.97
CA LEU A 53 12.53 -1.78 10.41
C LEU A 53 12.49 -3.15 11.11
N ASN A 54 13.50 -3.43 11.93
CA ASN A 54 13.62 -4.74 12.57
C ASN A 54 14.41 -4.65 13.89
N GLU A 55 13.76 -5.03 15.00
CA GLU A 55 14.36 -5.01 16.34
C GLU A 55 14.96 -6.35 16.78
N ASP A 56 15.23 -7.28 15.85
CA ASP A 56 15.91 -8.53 16.15
C ASP A 56 17.32 -8.24 16.71
N GLU A 57 17.56 -8.63 17.97
CA GLU A 57 18.82 -8.44 18.67
C GLU A 57 20.01 -9.22 18.04
N ASN A 58 19.72 -10.18 17.19
CA ASN A 58 20.75 -10.94 16.46
C ASN A 58 21.24 -10.22 15.19
N ILE A 59 20.62 -9.11 14.80
CA ILE A 59 21.05 -8.31 13.66
C ILE A 59 22.18 -7.37 14.12
N PRO A 60 23.39 -7.48 13.52
CA PRO A 60 24.51 -6.61 13.87
C PRO A 60 24.20 -5.13 13.59
N ASP A 61 24.71 -4.24 14.44
CA ASP A 61 24.52 -2.80 14.30
C ASP A 61 25.07 -2.26 12.96
N GLU A 62 26.15 -2.84 12.44
CA GLU A 62 26.74 -2.47 11.16
C GLU A 62 25.86 -2.75 9.94
N TRP A 63 24.79 -3.54 10.10
CA TRP A 63 23.77 -3.76 9.04
C TRP A 63 22.68 -2.71 9.03
N ARG A 64 22.72 -1.77 9.98
CA ARG A 64 21.68 -0.75 10.16
C ARG A 64 22.13 0.59 9.64
N ILE A 65 21.15 1.39 9.23
CA ILE A 65 21.35 2.79 8.92
C ILE A 65 21.71 3.53 10.21
N SER A 66 22.75 4.36 10.18
CA SER A 66 23.40 4.93 11.38
C SER A 66 22.50 5.81 12.26
N TYR A 67 21.33 6.21 11.80
CA TYR A 67 20.44 7.10 12.55
C TYR A 67 19.12 6.45 12.98
N ASN A 68 18.87 5.19 12.61
CA ASN A 68 17.65 4.47 13.00
C ASN A 68 17.91 2.95 13.06
N ASP A 69 16.91 2.19 13.50
CA ASP A 69 16.99 0.73 13.61
C ASP A 69 16.67 -0.01 12.29
N CYS A 70 16.61 0.71 11.17
CA CYS A 70 16.32 0.13 9.88
C CYS A 70 17.54 -0.52 9.25
N LEU A 71 17.32 -1.63 8.55
CA LEU A 71 18.35 -2.31 7.77
C LEU A 71 18.82 -1.44 6.61
N ASP A 72 20.13 -1.43 6.38
CA ASP A 72 20.74 -0.76 5.21
C ASP A 72 20.76 -1.72 4.01
N PRO A 73 19.93 -1.49 2.99
CA PRO A 73 19.88 -2.39 1.84
C PRO A 73 21.13 -2.35 0.96
N SER A 74 22.05 -1.42 1.21
CA SER A 74 23.37 -1.40 0.55
C SER A 74 24.39 -2.32 1.23
N HIS A 75 24.11 -2.78 2.46
CA HIS A 75 24.93 -3.78 3.12
C HIS A 75 24.53 -5.19 2.62
N PRO A 76 25.48 -5.98 2.09
CA PRO A 76 25.13 -7.25 1.43
C PRO A 76 24.45 -8.27 2.37
N ASP A 77 24.87 -8.33 3.64
CA ASP A 77 24.27 -9.27 4.58
C ASP A 77 22.89 -8.80 5.07
N ALA A 78 22.64 -7.48 5.19
CA ALA A 78 21.33 -6.94 5.47
C ALA A 78 20.36 -7.22 4.30
N LEU A 79 20.82 -7.04 3.09
CA LEU A 79 20.03 -7.35 1.89
C LEU A 79 19.69 -8.84 1.81
N ALA A 80 20.68 -9.72 2.12
CA ALA A 80 20.44 -11.17 2.18
C ALA A 80 19.49 -11.57 3.32
N TYR A 81 19.46 -10.82 4.43
CA TYR A 81 18.48 -11.03 5.51
C TYR A 81 17.06 -10.69 5.04
N ILE A 82 16.89 -9.56 4.36
CA ILE A 82 15.61 -9.17 3.74
C ILE A 82 15.12 -10.23 2.75
N HIS A 83 16.02 -10.76 1.92
CA HIS A 83 15.71 -11.85 1.00
C HIS A 83 15.11 -13.06 1.72
N LYS A 84 15.76 -13.51 2.80
CA LYS A 84 15.29 -14.66 3.60
C LYS A 84 13.93 -14.43 4.26
N ASP A 85 13.63 -13.19 4.65
CA ASP A 85 12.32 -12.86 5.20
C ASP A 85 11.22 -13.01 4.16
N ILE A 86 11.47 -12.56 2.92
CA ILE A 86 10.54 -12.74 1.80
C ILE A 86 10.40 -14.22 1.43
N GLU A 87 11.51 -14.97 1.32
CA GLU A 87 11.45 -16.41 1.05
C GLU A 87 10.61 -17.15 2.09
N ARG A 88 10.81 -16.86 3.38
CA ARG A 88 10.04 -17.46 4.48
C ARG A 88 8.54 -17.20 4.34
N ILE A 89 8.16 -15.97 3.99
CA ILE A 89 6.77 -15.59 3.75
C ILE A 89 6.19 -16.36 2.56
N CYS A 90 6.96 -16.49 1.49
CA CYS A 90 6.59 -17.31 0.33
C CYS A 90 6.44 -18.80 0.71
N ASP A 91 7.32 -19.34 1.55
CA ASP A 91 7.27 -20.72 2.05
C ASP A 91 6.07 -20.99 2.96
N TRP A 92 5.53 -19.96 3.61
CA TRP A 92 4.25 -20.05 4.31
C TRP A 92 3.05 -20.15 3.35
N GLY A 93 3.24 -19.88 2.05
CA GLY A 93 2.21 -19.93 1.02
C GLY A 93 1.58 -18.58 0.68
N TYR A 94 2.12 -17.47 1.17
CA TYR A 94 1.62 -16.14 0.78
C TYR A 94 2.02 -15.82 -0.65
N THR A 95 1.03 -15.46 -1.46
CA THR A 95 1.19 -15.17 -2.90
C THR A 95 0.97 -13.70 -3.25
N LEU A 96 0.82 -12.84 -2.25
CA LEU A 96 0.81 -11.40 -2.38
C LEU A 96 1.56 -10.81 -1.19
N ILE A 97 2.52 -9.92 -1.47
CA ILE A 97 3.35 -9.24 -0.48
C ILE A 97 3.18 -7.74 -0.67
N LYS A 98 2.60 -7.06 0.34
CA LYS A 98 2.56 -5.60 0.42
C LYS A 98 3.74 -5.16 1.28
N HIS A 99 4.79 -4.61 0.67
CA HIS A 99 5.88 -4.01 1.42
C HIS A 99 5.67 -2.52 1.56
N ASP A 100 5.92 -2.00 2.75
CA ASP A 100 5.59 -0.65 3.14
C ASP A 100 6.77 0.09 3.77
N PHE A 101 6.63 1.41 3.94
CA PHE A 101 7.52 2.31 4.65
C PHE A 101 8.94 2.48 4.08
N SER A 102 9.30 1.89 2.96
CA SER A 102 10.68 1.90 2.49
C SER A 102 11.25 3.31 2.29
N THR A 103 10.44 4.29 1.86
CA THR A 103 10.91 5.69 1.73
C THR A 103 11.17 6.32 3.09
N PHE A 104 10.25 6.14 4.04
CA PHE A 104 10.40 6.68 5.40
C PHE A 104 11.57 6.04 6.13
N ASP A 105 11.70 4.72 6.06
CA ASP A 105 12.76 3.98 6.74
C ASP A 105 14.16 4.33 6.23
N LEU A 106 14.29 4.58 4.91
CA LEU A 106 15.57 4.94 4.29
C LEU A 106 15.96 6.41 4.50
N PHE A 107 15.01 7.33 4.56
CA PHE A 107 15.30 8.76 4.50
C PHE A 107 14.77 9.55 5.70
N GLY A 108 14.07 8.92 6.65
CA GLY A 108 13.47 9.56 7.80
C GLY A 108 12.37 10.57 7.45
N LYS A 109 11.83 10.49 6.23
CA LYS A 109 10.83 11.43 5.70
C LYS A 109 9.82 10.72 4.82
N TRP A 110 8.58 11.19 4.89
CA TRP A 110 7.56 10.81 3.92
C TRP A 110 7.83 11.47 2.55
N GLY A 111 7.31 10.89 1.48
CA GLY A 111 7.51 11.41 0.13
C GLY A 111 7.11 12.88 -0.03
N PHE A 112 6.03 13.32 0.62
CA PHE A 112 5.58 14.72 0.58
C PHE A 112 6.47 15.66 1.40
N GLU A 113 7.23 15.18 2.38
CA GLU A 113 8.18 15.95 3.18
C GLU A 113 9.55 16.10 2.50
N ALA A 114 9.82 15.35 1.44
CA ALA A 114 11.10 15.37 0.74
C ALA A 114 11.48 16.74 0.17
N ASN A 115 10.51 17.64 -0.01
CA ASN A 115 10.71 19.03 -0.41
C ASN A 115 11.23 19.91 0.71
N LEU A 116 11.05 19.52 1.96
CA LEU A 116 11.48 20.29 3.11
C LEU A 116 12.99 20.13 3.25
N ARG A 117 13.71 21.20 2.93
CA ARG A 117 15.16 21.29 3.15
C ARG A 117 15.42 21.37 4.65
N ASP A 118 15.40 20.24 5.29
CA ASP A 118 15.93 20.13 6.64
C ASP A 118 17.43 19.83 6.53
N ASN A 119 18.24 20.83 6.83
CA ASN A 119 19.70 20.68 6.92
C ASN A 119 20.14 20.17 8.30
N SER A 120 19.19 19.86 9.18
CA SER A 120 19.47 19.42 10.55
C SER A 120 19.81 17.94 10.64
N MET A 121 19.57 17.15 9.58
CA MET A 121 20.02 15.77 9.56
C MET A 121 21.54 15.74 9.56
N GLU A 122 22.11 15.26 10.64
CA GLU A 122 23.54 14.98 10.77
C GLU A 122 24.00 14.09 9.60
N LYS A 123 25.27 14.19 9.26
CA LYS A 123 25.88 13.48 8.14
C LYS A 123 25.76 11.98 8.32
N TRP A 124 24.74 11.38 7.74
CA TRP A 124 24.62 9.95 7.62
C TRP A 124 24.91 9.51 6.18
N HIS A 125 25.24 8.26 5.98
CA HIS A 125 25.47 7.67 4.67
C HIS A 125 25.08 6.20 4.69
N PHE A 126 24.75 5.67 3.56
CA PHE A 126 24.63 4.24 3.36
C PHE A 126 25.99 3.55 3.48
N TYR A 127 25.96 2.26 3.77
CA TYR A 127 27.18 1.42 3.85
C TYR A 127 27.98 1.49 2.54
N ASP A 128 27.32 1.30 1.40
CA ASP A 128 27.96 1.43 0.07
C ASP A 128 27.89 2.87 -0.45
N GLN A 129 28.91 3.65 -0.16
CA GLN A 129 29.04 5.03 -0.61
C GLN A 129 29.44 5.17 -2.09
N THR A 130 29.65 4.07 -2.81
CA THR A 130 29.94 4.10 -4.26
C THR A 130 28.67 4.19 -5.10
N LYS A 131 27.49 3.97 -4.52
CA LYS A 131 26.19 4.01 -5.17
C LYS A 131 25.40 5.26 -4.81
N THR A 132 24.58 5.67 -5.74
CA THR A 132 23.57 6.72 -5.49
C THR A 132 22.41 6.16 -4.67
N SER A 133 21.68 7.03 -3.96
CA SER A 133 20.46 6.62 -3.23
C SER A 133 19.44 5.94 -4.14
N ALA A 134 19.31 6.37 -5.40
CA ALA A 134 18.40 5.75 -6.37
C ALA A 134 18.81 4.31 -6.72
N GLU A 135 20.11 4.05 -6.87
CA GLU A 135 20.63 2.70 -7.09
C GLU A 135 20.36 1.80 -5.88
N ILE A 136 20.56 2.30 -4.66
CA ILE A 136 20.33 1.55 -3.43
C ILE A 136 18.83 1.21 -3.25
N VAL A 137 17.94 2.17 -3.47
CA VAL A 137 16.49 1.93 -3.45
C VAL A 137 16.10 0.89 -4.49
N LYS A 138 16.64 1.00 -5.70
CA LYS A 138 16.37 0.03 -6.76
C LYS A 138 16.92 -1.36 -6.45
N MET A 139 18.06 -1.46 -5.78
CA MET A 139 18.60 -2.74 -5.29
C MET A 139 17.63 -3.41 -4.31
N LEU A 140 17.08 -2.65 -3.35
CA LEU A 140 16.07 -3.17 -2.42
C LEU A 140 14.84 -3.72 -3.17
N TYR A 141 14.30 -2.94 -4.12
CA TYR A 141 13.13 -3.37 -4.87
C TYR A 141 13.42 -4.59 -5.76
N GLN A 142 14.61 -4.66 -6.35
CA GLN A 142 15.06 -5.82 -7.10
C GLN A 142 15.15 -7.06 -6.22
N GLU A 143 15.71 -6.93 -5.02
CA GLU A 143 15.84 -8.05 -4.08
C GLU A 143 14.48 -8.58 -3.62
N ILE A 144 13.53 -7.68 -3.30
CA ILE A 144 12.15 -8.06 -2.98
C ILE A 144 11.52 -8.82 -4.16
N TYR A 145 11.72 -8.32 -5.37
CA TYR A 145 11.21 -8.97 -6.59
C TYR A 145 11.81 -10.36 -6.79
N ASP A 146 13.14 -10.48 -6.68
CA ASP A 146 13.85 -11.74 -6.92
C ASP A 146 13.51 -12.81 -5.87
N ALA A 147 13.44 -12.44 -4.60
CA ALA A 147 13.05 -13.33 -3.51
C ALA A 147 11.59 -13.84 -3.66
N SER A 148 10.69 -13.00 -4.16
CA SER A 148 9.28 -13.34 -4.34
C SER A 148 8.99 -14.26 -5.53
N ARG A 149 9.94 -14.40 -6.47
CA ARG A 149 9.76 -15.17 -7.70
C ARG A 149 9.58 -16.67 -7.47
N SER A 150 10.16 -17.22 -6.43
CA SER A 150 10.07 -18.65 -6.09
C SER A 150 8.62 -19.12 -5.93
N ASN A 151 7.74 -18.24 -5.45
CA ASN A 151 6.31 -18.50 -5.26
C ASN A 151 5.42 -17.71 -6.25
N ASN A 152 6.00 -17.03 -7.23
CA ASN A 152 5.29 -16.17 -8.18
C ASN A 152 4.34 -15.18 -7.47
N ALA A 153 4.82 -14.59 -6.37
CA ALA A 153 4.02 -13.70 -5.57
C ALA A 153 3.82 -12.32 -6.24
N VAL A 154 2.64 -11.77 -6.08
CA VAL A 154 2.32 -10.40 -6.49
C VAL A 154 2.91 -9.43 -5.46
N ILE A 155 3.62 -8.41 -5.91
CA ILE A 155 4.22 -7.38 -5.06
C ILE A 155 3.39 -6.11 -5.15
N ILE A 156 3.02 -5.58 -3.99
CA ILE A 156 2.46 -4.22 -3.84
C ILE A 156 3.49 -3.37 -3.13
N GLY A 157 3.93 -2.29 -3.78
CA GLY A 157 4.72 -1.25 -3.14
C GLY A 157 3.82 -0.23 -2.43
N CYS A 158 4.14 0.12 -1.20
CA CYS A 158 3.49 1.17 -0.44
C CYS A 158 4.57 2.09 0.16
N ASN A 159 4.33 3.39 0.23
CA ASN A 159 5.33 4.38 0.65
C ASN A 159 6.69 4.22 -0.04
N THR A 160 6.65 4.13 -1.35
CA THR A 160 7.80 3.84 -2.21
C THR A 160 8.17 5.05 -3.08
N ILE A 161 9.38 5.02 -3.62
CA ILE A 161 9.75 5.90 -4.74
C ILE A 161 9.27 5.21 -6.03
N GLY A 162 8.00 5.45 -6.39
CA GLY A 162 7.25 4.65 -7.35
C GLY A 162 7.96 4.43 -8.70
N HIS A 163 8.57 5.48 -9.30
CA HIS A 163 9.24 5.34 -10.60
C HIS A 163 10.47 4.39 -10.56
N LEU A 164 11.11 4.20 -9.39
CA LEU A 164 12.18 3.22 -9.22
C LEU A 164 11.66 1.78 -9.12
N GLY A 165 10.37 1.63 -8.83
CA GLY A 165 9.69 0.33 -8.79
C GLY A 165 9.13 -0.15 -10.12
N ALA A 166 9.27 0.64 -11.20
CA ALA A 166 8.78 0.26 -12.52
C ALA A 166 9.42 -1.05 -13.00
N GLY A 167 8.57 -2.04 -13.33
CA GLY A 167 8.99 -3.39 -13.73
C GLY A 167 9.43 -4.30 -12.58
N LEU A 168 9.46 -3.82 -11.32
CA LEU A 168 9.81 -4.57 -10.11
C LEU A 168 8.62 -4.76 -9.16
N MET A 169 7.60 -3.93 -9.28
CA MET A 169 6.35 -4.05 -8.55
C MET A 169 5.21 -4.36 -9.52
N HIS A 170 4.29 -5.22 -9.10
CA HIS A 170 3.09 -5.52 -9.87
C HIS A 170 2.02 -4.44 -9.65
N LEU A 171 1.89 -3.99 -8.41
CA LEU A 171 1.03 -2.89 -8.00
C LEU A 171 1.84 -1.87 -7.19
N ASN A 172 1.40 -0.61 -7.19
CA ASN A 172 1.99 0.41 -6.32
C ASN A 172 0.95 1.42 -5.84
N ARG A 173 0.97 1.72 -4.56
CA ARG A 173 0.12 2.72 -3.92
C ARG A 173 0.41 4.11 -4.48
N THR A 174 -0.62 4.89 -4.74
CA THR A 174 -0.50 6.25 -5.30
C THR A 174 -0.65 7.37 -4.28
N GLY A 175 -1.45 7.18 -3.26
CA GLY A 175 -1.71 8.13 -2.18
C GLY A 175 -1.44 7.53 -0.81
N ASP A 176 -1.69 8.31 0.23
CA ASP A 176 -1.74 7.86 1.60
C ASP A 176 -3.04 7.09 1.88
N ASP A 177 -3.21 6.53 3.08
CA ASP A 177 -4.38 5.71 3.42
C ASP A 177 -5.68 6.49 3.28
N THR A 178 -6.67 5.90 2.63
CA THR A 178 -8.04 6.43 2.57
C THR A 178 -8.80 6.23 3.88
N SER A 179 -8.36 5.33 4.72
CA SER A 179 -8.82 4.97 6.06
C SER A 179 -10.27 4.48 6.22
N GLY A 180 -11.20 4.89 5.36
CA GLY A 180 -12.64 4.57 5.49
C GLY A 180 -13.35 5.23 6.68
N ARG A 181 -12.73 6.27 7.27
CA ARG A 181 -13.25 7.01 8.43
C ARG A 181 -13.55 8.47 8.13
N ILE A 182 -12.70 9.12 7.34
CA ILE A 182 -12.78 10.53 6.98
C ILE A 182 -12.93 10.62 5.47
N TRP A 183 -14.05 11.19 5.01
CA TRP A 183 -14.33 11.28 3.58
C TRP A 183 -13.34 12.18 2.82
N GLU A 184 -12.96 13.30 3.40
CA GLU A 184 -11.99 14.22 2.78
C GLU A 184 -10.65 13.53 2.50
N ARG A 185 -10.26 12.59 3.36
CA ARG A 185 -9.05 11.79 3.15
C ARG A 185 -9.23 10.86 1.93
N THR A 186 -10.39 10.24 1.76
CA THR A 186 -10.71 9.44 0.57
C THR A 186 -10.69 10.28 -0.69
N ARG A 187 -11.25 11.50 -0.66
CA ARG A 187 -11.20 12.42 -1.79
C ARG A 187 -9.77 12.73 -2.22
N ARG A 188 -8.92 13.15 -1.29
CA ARG A 188 -7.55 13.59 -1.58
C ARG A 188 -6.60 12.44 -1.86
N MET A 189 -6.62 11.43 -1.01
CA MET A 189 -5.65 10.32 -1.09
C MET A 189 -6.11 9.22 -2.05
N GLY A 190 -7.41 9.10 -2.26
CA GLY A 190 -8.03 8.15 -3.20
C GLY A 190 -8.34 8.81 -4.54
N VAL A 191 -9.41 9.59 -4.62
CA VAL A 191 -9.96 10.11 -5.90
C VAL A 191 -8.94 10.98 -6.64
N ASN A 192 -8.36 11.98 -5.95
CA ASN A 192 -7.38 12.87 -6.57
C ASN A 192 -6.15 12.08 -7.07
N THR A 193 -5.57 11.21 -6.22
CA THR A 193 -4.37 10.47 -6.64
C THR A 193 -4.67 9.43 -7.71
N LEU A 194 -5.85 8.79 -7.71
CA LEU A 194 -6.30 7.95 -8.79
C LEU A 194 -6.29 8.72 -10.11
N ALA A 195 -6.95 9.88 -10.15
CA ALA A 195 -7.08 10.68 -11.35
C ALA A 195 -5.71 11.10 -11.93
N PHE A 196 -4.87 11.72 -11.11
CA PHE A 196 -3.59 12.30 -11.56
C PHE A 196 -2.47 11.28 -11.76
N ARG A 197 -2.61 10.08 -11.19
CA ARG A 197 -1.63 9.00 -11.37
C ARG A 197 -2.07 7.94 -12.38
N LEU A 198 -3.31 8.02 -12.90
CA LEU A 198 -3.85 7.05 -13.86
C LEU A 198 -2.95 6.82 -15.10
N PRO A 199 -2.22 7.82 -15.65
CA PRO A 199 -1.27 7.58 -16.75
C PRO A 199 -0.13 6.61 -16.42
N GLN A 200 0.15 6.31 -15.15
CA GLN A 200 1.13 5.30 -14.73
C GLN A 200 0.54 3.88 -14.73
N HIS A 201 -0.80 3.76 -14.69
CA HIS A 201 -1.49 2.48 -14.71
C HIS A 201 -1.17 1.70 -15.99
N ASN A 202 -0.82 0.42 -15.85
CA ASN A 202 -0.39 -0.45 -16.94
C ASN A 202 0.88 0.01 -17.70
N THR A 203 1.52 1.10 -17.25
CA THR A 203 2.78 1.59 -17.82
C THR A 203 3.98 1.21 -16.94
N PHE A 204 3.93 1.52 -15.66
CA PHE A 204 4.96 1.15 -14.69
C PHE A 204 4.54 -0.08 -13.89
N TYR A 205 3.31 -0.10 -13.45
CA TYR A 205 2.65 -1.11 -12.61
C TYR A 205 1.13 -0.87 -12.66
N HIS A 206 0.33 -1.71 -12.03
CA HIS A 206 -1.05 -1.37 -11.73
C HIS A 206 -1.06 -0.40 -10.54
N ILE A 207 -1.67 0.79 -10.70
CA ILE A 207 -1.79 1.73 -9.59
C ILE A 207 -2.82 1.22 -8.57
N ASP A 208 -2.51 1.41 -7.30
CA ASP A 208 -3.37 1.11 -6.16
C ASP A 208 -3.75 2.44 -5.49
N ALA A 209 -4.99 2.84 -5.59
CA ALA A 209 -5.49 4.06 -4.97
C ALA A 209 -6.07 3.81 -3.56
N ASP A 210 -5.65 2.71 -2.94
CA ASP A 210 -6.10 2.21 -1.65
C ASP A 210 -7.50 1.58 -1.65
N CYS A 211 -8.00 1.24 -0.50
CA CYS A 211 -9.19 0.45 -0.32
C CYS A 211 -10.47 1.29 -0.12
N VAL A 212 -11.60 0.66 -0.42
CA VAL A 212 -12.91 1.13 0.02
C VAL A 212 -13.10 0.66 1.47
N GLY A 213 -12.95 1.59 2.42
CA GLY A 213 -13.09 1.33 3.84
C GLY A 213 -14.55 1.43 4.30
N ILE A 214 -15.18 0.31 4.65
CA ILE A 214 -16.60 0.24 5.03
C ILE A 214 -16.73 -0.06 6.53
N PHE A 215 -16.62 0.99 7.34
CA PHE A 215 -16.64 0.89 8.81
C PHE A 215 -17.89 1.55 9.44
N GLY A 216 -18.76 2.16 8.62
CA GLY A 216 -19.98 2.84 9.05
C GLY A 216 -19.79 4.32 9.41
N MET A 217 -18.60 4.87 9.20
CA MET A 217 -18.31 6.30 9.43
C MET A 217 -18.53 7.13 8.17
N ILE A 218 -18.17 6.59 7.01
CA ILE A 218 -18.50 7.19 5.71
C ILE A 218 -19.81 6.56 5.23
N PRO A 219 -20.81 7.38 4.82
CA PRO A 219 -22.07 6.87 4.28
C PRO A 219 -21.85 5.97 3.07
N TRP A 220 -22.71 4.94 2.91
CA TRP A 220 -22.59 3.98 1.82
C TRP A 220 -22.66 4.66 0.44
N GLU A 221 -23.50 5.66 0.26
CA GLU A 221 -23.63 6.40 -1.00
C GLU A 221 -22.28 6.98 -1.47
N LYS A 222 -21.43 7.45 -0.56
CA LYS A 222 -20.09 7.94 -0.86
C LYS A 222 -19.14 6.79 -1.16
N ASN A 223 -19.10 5.76 -0.29
CA ASN A 223 -18.28 4.58 -0.51
C ASN A 223 -18.65 3.83 -1.81
N ARG A 224 -19.94 3.82 -2.17
CA ARG A 224 -20.41 3.23 -3.42
C ARG A 224 -19.84 3.94 -4.65
N GLN A 225 -19.82 5.27 -4.64
CA GLN A 225 -19.21 6.05 -5.73
C GLN A 225 -17.70 5.77 -5.82
N TRP A 226 -17.02 5.73 -4.69
CA TRP A 226 -15.59 5.42 -4.63
C TRP A 226 -15.30 4.00 -5.16
N ALA A 227 -16.06 3.01 -4.77
CA ALA A 227 -15.94 1.65 -5.29
C ALA A 227 -16.24 1.57 -6.79
N ASP A 228 -17.25 2.31 -7.27
CA ASP A 228 -17.66 2.32 -8.67
C ASP A 228 -16.58 2.94 -9.58
N VAL A 229 -15.98 4.08 -9.20
CA VAL A 229 -14.90 4.68 -10.00
C VAL A 229 -13.66 3.81 -10.04
N LEU A 230 -13.29 3.13 -8.94
CA LEU A 230 -12.21 2.17 -8.93
C LEU A 230 -12.48 1.02 -9.91
N ALA A 231 -13.68 0.44 -9.86
CA ALA A 231 -14.08 -0.63 -10.78
C ALA A 231 -14.03 -0.20 -12.24
N LYS A 232 -14.53 1.01 -12.54
CA LYS A 232 -14.61 1.56 -13.91
C LYS A 232 -13.27 2.05 -14.44
N SER A 233 -12.35 2.49 -13.59
CA SER A 233 -11.01 2.90 -14.03
C SER A 233 -10.12 1.72 -14.47
N GLY A 234 -10.55 0.48 -14.22
CA GLY A 234 -9.76 -0.72 -14.49
C GLY A 234 -8.60 -0.92 -13.50
N THR A 235 -8.54 -0.12 -12.43
CA THR A 235 -7.52 -0.30 -11.38
C THR A 235 -7.93 -1.39 -10.39
N PRO A 236 -7.00 -1.97 -9.62
CA PRO A 236 -7.33 -2.92 -8.57
C PRO A 236 -8.33 -2.35 -7.56
N LEU A 237 -9.36 -3.12 -7.24
CA LEU A 237 -10.34 -2.79 -6.21
C LEU A 237 -10.04 -3.57 -4.93
N PHE A 238 -9.62 -2.86 -3.90
CA PHE A 238 -9.50 -3.39 -2.55
C PHE A 238 -10.68 -2.96 -1.68
N VAL A 239 -11.20 -3.87 -0.88
CA VAL A 239 -12.30 -3.59 0.05
C VAL A 239 -11.90 -4.04 1.45
N SER A 240 -12.04 -3.13 2.41
CA SER A 240 -11.87 -3.40 3.84
C SER A 240 -13.20 -3.10 4.55
N ALA A 241 -13.95 -4.15 4.91
CA ALA A 241 -15.28 -3.99 5.44
C ALA A 241 -15.43 -4.62 6.84
N LYS A 242 -16.05 -3.86 7.75
CA LYS A 242 -16.49 -4.42 9.04
C LYS A 242 -17.78 -5.22 8.82
N PRO A 243 -17.83 -6.49 9.26
CA PRO A 243 -19.02 -7.31 9.11
C PRO A 243 -20.27 -6.64 9.74
N GLY A 244 -21.39 -6.69 9.01
CA GLY A 244 -22.69 -6.21 9.49
C GLY A 244 -22.88 -4.68 9.38
N VAL A 245 -22.00 -3.94 8.73
CA VAL A 245 -22.18 -2.52 8.46
C VAL A 245 -23.14 -2.29 7.30
N LEU A 246 -22.98 -3.03 6.21
CA LEU A 246 -23.88 -2.95 5.06
C LEU A 246 -25.17 -3.75 5.32
N ASN A 247 -26.29 -3.19 4.90
CA ASN A 247 -27.55 -3.91 4.78
C ASN A 247 -27.52 -4.86 3.55
N PRO A 248 -28.50 -5.75 3.36
CA PRO A 248 -28.51 -6.72 2.26
C PRO A 248 -28.48 -6.09 0.87
N GLU A 249 -29.12 -4.94 0.66
CA GLU A 249 -29.21 -4.24 -0.62
C GLU A 249 -27.85 -3.60 -0.94
N GLU A 250 -27.25 -2.91 0.01
CA GLU A 250 -25.91 -2.31 -0.11
C GLU A 250 -24.82 -3.36 -0.34
N PHE A 251 -24.95 -4.53 0.32
CA PHE A 251 -24.06 -5.65 0.12
C PHE A 251 -24.14 -6.19 -1.32
N GLU A 252 -25.36 -6.30 -1.87
CA GLU A 252 -25.55 -6.73 -3.26
C GLU A 252 -25.00 -5.68 -4.25
N GLU A 253 -25.18 -4.40 -4.01
CA GLU A 253 -24.55 -3.34 -4.80
C GLU A 253 -23.01 -3.47 -4.82
N LEU A 254 -22.40 -3.64 -3.66
CA LEU A 254 -20.95 -3.88 -3.54
C LEU A 254 -20.53 -5.13 -4.32
N HIS A 255 -21.32 -6.21 -4.21
CA HIS A 255 -21.04 -7.45 -4.94
C HIS A 255 -21.02 -7.22 -6.46
N GLN A 256 -22.01 -6.48 -7.00
CA GLN A 256 -22.06 -6.15 -8.43
C GLN A 256 -20.87 -5.27 -8.87
N ILE A 257 -20.44 -4.32 -8.03
CA ILE A 257 -19.26 -3.50 -8.31
C ILE A 257 -18.00 -4.38 -8.33
N MET A 258 -17.85 -5.31 -7.38
CA MET A 258 -16.71 -6.25 -7.35
C MET A 258 -16.70 -7.18 -8.55
N LEU A 259 -17.86 -7.66 -9.02
CA LEU A 259 -17.96 -8.45 -10.25
C LEU A 259 -17.49 -7.64 -11.46
N ARG A 260 -17.94 -6.39 -11.60
CA ARG A 260 -17.49 -5.45 -12.66
C ARG A 260 -15.97 -5.26 -12.61
N ALA A 261 -15.42 -4.96 -11.45
CA ALA A 261 -13.97 -4.82 -11.26
C ALA A 261 -13.20 -6.08 -11.70
N SER A 262 -13.75 -7.26 -11.45
CA SER A 262 -13.10 -8.54 -11.84
C SER A 262 -13.08 -8.79 -13.35
N GLU A 263 -13.99 -8.17 -14.10
CA GLU A 263 -14.06 -8.32 -15.55
C GLU A 263 -13.00 -7.52 -16.31
N GLN A 264 -12.49 -6.43 -15.73
CA GLN A 264 -11.45 -5.56 -16.30
C GLN A 264 -11.80 -5.08 -17.74
N LYS A 265 -13.05 -4.71 -17.97
CA LYS A 265 -13.55 -4.31 -19.29
C LYS A 265 -13.64 -2.81 -19.48
N GLU A 266 -13.77 -2.06 -18.40
CA GLU A 266 -13.95 -0.61 -18.40
C GLU A 266 -12.64 0.08 -18.03
N HIS A 267 -12.32 1.20 -18.68
CA HIS A 267 -11.10 1.98 -18.45
C HIS A 267 -11.43 3.48 -18.50
N PHE A 268 -12.36 3.89 -17.65
CA PHE A 268 -12.78 5.29 -17.53
C PHE A 268 -11.59 6.15 -17.07
N VAL A 269 -11.48 7.31 -17.70
CA VAL A 269 -10.48 8.33 -17.37
C VAL A 269 -11.15 9.61 -16.88
N PRO A 270 -10.51 10.43 -16.04
CA PRO A 270 -11.05 11.72 -15.63
C PRO A 270 -11.05 12.69 -16.82
N LEU A 271 -12.16 13.38 -17.05
CA LEU A 271 -12.36 14.27 -18.21
C LEU A 271 -12.20 15.76 -17.83
N ASP A 272 -12.43 16.11 -16.58
CA ASP A 272 -12.36 17.47 -16.01
C ASP A 272 -11.14 17.70 -15.10
N TRP A 273 -10.12 16.88 -15.25
CA TRP A 273 -8.91 16.89 -14.38
C TRP A 273 -8.07 18.18 -14.48
N GLU A 274 -8.22 18.95 -15.57
CA GLU A 274 -7.57 20.26 -15.71
C GLU A 274 -8.30 21.38 -14.94
N GLU A 275 -9.54 21.13 -14.53
CA GLU A 275 -10.42 22.13 -13.92
C GLU A 275 -10.57 21.96 -12.41
N ILE A 276 -10.45 20.73 -11.89
CA ILE A 276 -10.75 20.40 -10.51
C ILE A 276 -9.79 19.34 -9.93
N ASP A 277 -9.42 19.48 -8.67
CA ASP A 277 -8.50 18.57 -7.96
C ASP A 277 -9.04 17.15 -7.78
N CYS A 278 -10.35 17.02 -7.56
CA CYS A 278 -11.02 15.71 -7.47
C CYS A 278 -11.99 15.60 -8.64
N PRO A 279 -11.56 15.12 -9.83
CA PRO A 279 -12.39 15.07 -11.01
C PRO A 279 -13.72 14.36 -10.79
N GLU A 280 -14.80 15.03 -11.19
CA GLU A 280 -16.17 14.55 -11.05
C GLU A 280 -16.65 13.81 -12.30
N VAL A 281 -16.20 14.23 -13.48
CA VAL A 281 -16.61 13.65 -14.75
C VAL A 281 -15.59 12.62 -15.22
N TRP A 282 -16.06 11.39 -15.34
CA TRP A 282 -15.24 10.27 -15.82
C TRP A 282 -15.89 9.66 -17.06
N GLY A 283 -15.10 9.17 -18.00
CA GLY A 283 -15.65 8.60 -19.22
C GLY A 283 -14.71 7.72 -20.01
N GLU A 284 -15.34 6.92 -20.89
CA GLU A 284 -14.68 6.04 -21.85
C GLU A 284 -15.56 5.92 -23.11
N ASN A 285 -14.97 6.01 -24.32
CA ASN A 285 -15.63 5.76 -25.61
C ASN A 285 -16.93 6.55 -25.84
N GLY A 286 -17.07 7.74 -25.24
CA GLY A 286 -18.26 8.59 -25.35
C GLY A 286 -19.33 8.33 -24.30
N GLU A 287 -19.16 7.33 -23.46
CA GLU A 287 -19.92 7.15 -22.23
C GLU A 287 -19.31 8.00 -21.11
N THR A 288 -20.14 8.68 -20.34
CA THR A 288 -19.69 9.52 -19.21
C THR A 288 -20.53 9.26 -17.97
N ILE A 289 -19.90 9.41 -16.82
CA ILE A 289 -20.55 9.41 -15.51
C ILE A 289 -20.06 10.60 -14.71
N THR A 290 -20.94 11.19 -13.90
CA THR A 290 -20.58 12.25 -12.97
C THR A 290 -20.73 11.73 -11.54
N TYR A 291 -19.69 11.90 -10.75
CA TYR A 291 -19.66 11.58 -9.32
C TYR A 291 -19.82 12.85 -8.49
N ASP A 292 -20.46 12.73 -7.35
CA ASP A 292 -20.56 13.80 -6.35
C ASP A 292 -19.59 13.54 -5.21
N TRP A 293 -18.43 14.18 -5.28
CA TRP A 293 -17.41 14.10 -4.23
C TRP A 293 -17.57 15.14 -3.13
N PHE A 294 -18.60 15.98 -3.24
CA PHE A 294 -18.79 17.09 -2.30
C PHE A 294 -19.06 16.61 -0.86
N ASP A 295 -18.55 17.36 0.10
CA ASP A 295 -18.86 17.20 1.52
C ASP A 295 -19.20 18.54 2.15
N ASN A 296 -20.29 18.57 2.96
CA ASN A 296 -20.74 19.75 3.68
C ASN A 296 -19.76 20.20 4.78
N GLU A 297 -18.91 19.31 5.25
CA GLU A 297 -17.89 19.64 6.26
C GLU A 297 -16.73 20.46 5.69
N GLY A 298 -16.66 20.54 4.36
CA GLY A 298 -15.62 21.29 3.65
C GLY A 298 -14.24 20.63 3.68
N PRO A 299 -13.27 21.20 2.96
CA PRO A 299 -11.92 20.67 2.95
C PRO A 299 -11.24 20.94 4.29
N THR A 300 -10.85 19.88 4.99
CA THR A 300 -9.88 20.02 6.08
C THR A 300 -8.49 20.15 5.46
N MET A 301 -7.80 21.25 5.77
CA MET A 301 -6.45 21.48 5.24
C MET A 301 -5.43 20.47 5.78
N ASP A 302 -5.77 19.71 6.81
CA ASP A 302 -4.87 18.87 7.60
C ASP A 302 -5.44 17.47 7.84
N ALA A 303 -5.82 16.77 6.75
CA ALA A 303 -6.29 15.38 6.83
C ALA A 303 -5.25 14.42 7.48
N ALA A 304 -3.97 14.80 7.52
CA ALA A 304 -2.94 14.03 8.20
C ALA A 304 -2.96 14.23 9.73
N VAL A 305 -3.22 15.43 10.22
CA VAL A 305 -3.24 15.73 11.68
C VAL A 305 -4.41 15.06 12.38
N GLU A 306 -5.57 14.99 11.73
CA GLU A 306 -6.75 14.32 12.30
C GLU A 306 -6.62 12.81 12.40
N TYR A 307 -5.71 12.20 11.68
CA TYR A 307 -5.48 10.76 11.71
C TYR A 307 -4.69 10.31 12.95
N TYR A 308 -3.83 11.18 13.48
CA TYR A 308 -2.95 10.93 14.63
C TYR A 308 -3.45 11.51 15.97
N ASN A 309 -4.58 12.20 15.97
CA ASN A 309 -5.30 12.68 17.16
C ASN A 309 -6.60 11.91 17.35
#